data_8b959def6a92f25cc4935535905ab311
#
_entry.id   8b959def6a92f25cc4935535905ab311
#
_cell.length_a   1.000
_cell.length_b   1.000
_cell.length_c   1.000
_cell.angle_alpha   90.00
_cell.angle_beta   90.00
_cell.angle_gamma   90.00
#
_symmetry.space_group_name_H-M   'P 1'
#
loop_
_entity.id
_entity.type
_entity.pdbx_description
1 polymer ?
#
loop_
_entity_poly.entity_id
_entity_poly.type
_entity_poly.pdbx_seq_one_letter_code
_entity_poly.pdbx_strand_id
1 'polypeptide(L)'
;EDLHPVSWTPKAFFMEHHVNATVCWGKLYSRTLFSGKRYPEGKYIEDEFLTYRLLFACDRLAVIPAPLYAYFVNSAGISKKPWIPKRLDAWEAFDQQLVFFREMGDRDLIQYRMRQYLENAVGYYDAALAAPNAQELKPVLRKMKKHIRHLIRESRKEQVLSFWIDYDMLHRFFPVRMWLLRFYRERFR
;
A
#
# COMPACT_ATOMS: atom_id res chain seq x y z
N GLU A 1 -14.82 -23.71 -18.89
CA GLU A 1 -13.90 -22.73 -18.27
C GLU A 1 -12.46 -23.13 -18.56
N ASP A 2 -11.62 -22.15 -18.90
CA ASP A 2 -10.20 -22.41 -19.19
C ASP A 2 -9.46 -22.65 -17.85
N LEU A 3 -8.98 -23.87 -17.66
CA LEU A 3 -8.19 -24.27 -16.49
C LEU A 3 -6.67 -24.27 -16.77
N HIS A 4 -6.26 -23.84 -17.97
CA HIS A 4 -4.85 -23.77 -18.29
C HIS A 4 -4.14 -22.67 -17.50
N PRO A 5 -3.11 -22.98 -16.71
CA PRO A 5 -2.44 -22.01 -15.88
C PRO A 5 -1.62 -21.03 -16.74
N VAL A 6 -1.73 -19.76 -16.43
CA VAL A 6 -0.87 -18.69 -16.95
C VAL A 6 0.31 -18.51 -16.02
N SER A 7 1.52 -18.53 -16.57
CA SER A 7 2.75 -18.37 -15.79
C SER A 7 3.12 -16.89 -15.62
N TRP A 8 3.39 -16.48 -14.37
CA TRP A 8 3.80 -15.13 -14.01
C TRP A 8 5.13 -15.11 -13.28
N THR A 9 5.88 -14.03 -13.43
CA THR A 9 6.95 -13.72 -12.48
C THR A 9 6.35 -13.06 -11.23
N PRO A 10 6.95 -13.23 -10.03
CA PRO A 10 6.47 -12.54 -8.82
C PRO A 10 6.35 -11.02 -8.98
N LYS A 11 7.34 -10.39 -9.62
CA LYS A 11 7.35 -8.94 -9.87
C LYS A 11 6.17 -8.51 -10.74
N ALA A 12 5.98 -9.12 -11.90
CA ALA A 12 4.88 -8.76 -12.80
C ALA A 12 3.53 -8.96 -12.11
N PHE A 13 3.33 -10.10 -11.46
CA PHE A 13 2.09 -10.38 -10.74
C PHE A 13 1.83 -9.38 -9.59
N PHE A 14 2.86 -9.02 -8.83
CA PHE A 14 2.72 -8.03 -7.74
C PHE A 14 2.35 -6.64 -8.27
N MET A 15 2.92 -6.22 -9.38
CA MET A 15 2.67 -4.89 -9.94
C MET A 15 1.32 -4.80 -10.68
N GLU A 16 0.90 -5.86 -11.37
CA GLU A 16 -0.31 -5.86 -12.19
C GLU A 16 -1.56 -6.31 -11.40
N HIS A 17 -1.38 -7.18 -10.41
CA HIS A 17 -2.46 -7.80 -9.64
C HIS A 17 -2.28 -7.59 -8.13
N HIS A 18 -1.98 -6.36 -7.70
CA HIS A 18 -1.59 -6.05 -6.33
C HIS A 18 -2.50 -6.66 -5.25
N VAL A 19 -3.82 -6.49 -5.36
CA VAL A 19 -4.77 -7.07 -4.39
C VAL A 19 -4.64 -8.59 -4.34
N ASN A 20 -4.64 -9.24 -5.51
CA ASN A 20 -4.48 -10.70 -5.60
C ASN A 20 -3.08 -11.15 -5.13
N ALA A 21 -2.07 -10.31 -5.28
CA ALA A 21 -0.70 -10.63 -4.84
C ALA A 21 -0.54 -10.57 -3.31
N THR A 22 -1.34 -9.76 -2.62
CA THR A 22 -1.20 -9.52 -1.18
C THR A 22 -2.18 -10.30 -0.31
N VAL A 23 -3.43 -10.53 -0.75
CA VAL A 23 -4.39 -11.33 0.03
C VAL A 23 -3.90 -12.78 0.21
N CYS A 24 -4.13 -13.37 1.39
CA CYS A 24 -3.69 -14.72 1.69
C CYS A 24 -4.60 -15.83 1.13
N TRP A 25 -5.84 -15.52 0.81
CA TRP A 25 -6.85 -16.46 0.29
C TRP A 25 -6.80 -16.62 -1.24
N GLY A 26 -7.52 -17.59 -1.78
CA GLY A 26 -7.59 -17.87 -3.23
C GLY A 26 -6.27 -18.40 -3.80
N LYS A 27 -5.41 -19.01 -2.99
CA LYS A 27 -4.06 -19.47 -3.35
C LYS A 27 -3.76 -20.86 -2.78
N LEU A 28 -2.93 -21.59 -3.50
CA LEU A 28 -2.26 -22.79 -3.01
C LEU A 28 -0.78 -22.49 -2.82
N TYR A 29 -0.25 -22.83 -1.66
CA TYR A 29 1.15 -22.60 -1.31
C TYR A 29 1.86 -23.91 -1.04
N SER A 30 3.09 -24.04 -1.53
CA SER A 30 3.98 -25.08 -1.02
C SER A 30 4.22 -24.87 0.48
N ARG A 31 4.07 -25.93 1.29
CA ARG A 31 4.32 -25.88 2.74
C ARG A 31 5.73 -25.39 3.08
N THR A 32 6.70 -25.68 2.23
CA THR A 32 8.10 -25.28 2.43
C THR A 32 8.29 -23.76 2.44
N LEU A 33 7.43 -22.99 1.74
CA LEU A 33 7.46 -21.52 1.74
C LEU A 33 7.24 -20.93 3.13
N PHE A 34 6.54 -21.64 4.01
CA PHE A 34 6.25 -21.20 5.38
C PHE A 34 7.32 -21.61 6.40
N SER A 35 8.45 -22.21 5.94
CA SER A 35 9.54 -22.56 6.87
C SER A 35 10.07 -21.31 7.59
N GLY A 36 9.95 -21.28 8.92
CA GLY A 36 10.33 -20.12 9.74
C GLY A 36 9.49 -18.84 9.56
N LYS A 37 8.39 -18.91 8.79
CA LYS A 37 7.54 -17.75 8.51
C LYS A 37 6.13 -17.98 9.05
N ARG A 38 5.54 -16.93 9.63
CA ARG A 38 4.15 -16.93 10.13
C ARG A 38 3.52 -15.56 9.89
N TYR A 39 2.22 -15.54 9.65
CA TYR A 39 1.46 -14.29 9.68
C TYR A 39 1.52 -13.71 11.11
N PRO A 40 1.70 -12.38 11.26
CA PRO A 40 1.77 -11.78 12.59
C PRO A 40 0.42 -11.82 13.28
N GLU A 41 0.40 -12.31 14.52
CA GLU A 41 -0.80 -12.31 15.34
C GLU A 41 -1.18 -10.90 15.76
N GLY A 42 -2.49 -10.64 15.84
CA GLY A 42 -3.03 -9.39 16.35
C GLY A 42 -2.86 -8.18 15.43
N LYS A 43 -2.25 -8.32 14.24
CA LYS A 43 -2.20 -7.25 13.25
C LYS A 43 -3.50 -7.17 12.44
N TYR A 44 -3.84 -5.95 12.06
CA TYR A 44 -4.89 -5.69 11.08
C TYR A 44 -4.26 -5.74 9.69
N ILE A 45 -4.86 -6.47 8.75
CA ILE A 45 -4.30 -6.68 7.42
C ILE A 45 -2.95 -7.47 7.50
N GLU A 46 -2.96 -8.59 8.22
CA GLU A 46 -1.79 -9.46 8.45
C GLU A 46 -1.19 -10.01 7.16
N ASP A 47 -1.99 -10.12 6.12
CA ASP A 47 -1.60 -10.59 4.79
C ASP A 47 -0.56 -9.66 4.12
N GLU A 48 -0.64 -8.35 4.31
CA GLU A 48 0.35 -7.39 3.83
C GLU A 48 1.74 -7.56 4.47
N PHE A 49 1.84 -8.25 5.61
CA PHE A 49 3.13 -8.49 6.28
C PHE A 49 3.90 -9.69 5.74
N LEU A 50 3.22 -10.68 5.17
CA LEU A 50 3.87 -11.94 4.81
C LEU A 50 3.65 -12.37 3.36
N THR A 51 2.46 -12.20 2.78
CA THR A 51 2.12 -12.83 1.48
C THR A 51 3.13 -12.46 0.39
N TYR A 52 3.58 -11.19 0.34
CA TYR A 52 4.60 -10.78 -0.63
C TYR A 52 5.92 -11.54 -0.48
N ARG A 53 6.36 -11.85 0.75
CA ARG A 53 7.59 -12.63 0.99
C ARG A 53 7.47 -14.07 0.49
N LEU A 54 6.28 -14.65 0.60
CA LEU A 54 6.00 -15.98 0.05
C LEU A 54 5.99 -15.94 -1.47
N LEU A 55 5.41 -14.89 -2.04
CA LEU A 55 5.35 -14.65 -3.48
C LEU A 55 6.76 -14.54 -4.07
N PHE A 56 7.59 -13.65 -3.51
CA PHE A 56 8.96 -13.40 -3.97
C PHE A 56 9.97 -14.51 -3.60
N ALA A 57 9.56 -15.51 -2.84
CA ALA A 57 10.35 -16.74 -2.60
C ALA A 57 10.13 -17.80 -3.71
N CYS A 58 9.30 -17.52 -4.70
CA CYS A 58 9.05 -18.38 -5.86
C CYS A 58 9.70 -17.79 -7.11
N ASP A 59 10.22 -18.62 -7.99
CA ASP A 59 10.72 -18.18 -9.31
C ASP A 59 9.56 -17.86 -10.25
N ARG A 60 8.46 -18.62 -10.15
CA ARG A 60 7.28 -18.53 -11.00
C ARG A 60 6.00 -18.80 -10.22
N LEU A 61 4.92 -18.19 -10.70
CA LEU A 61 3.57 -18.41 -10.20
C LEU A 61 2.71 -19.00 -11.32
N ALA A 62 1.80 -19.89 -10.97
CA ALA A 62 0.77 -20.39 -11.86
C ALA A 62 -0.57 -19.77 -11.45
N VAL A 63 -1.18 -19.01 -12.34
CA VAL A 63 -2.49 -18.41 -12.15
C VAL A 63 -3.51 -19.11 -13.03
N ILE A 64 -4.56 -19.65 -12.41
CA ILE A 64 -5.67 -20.27 -13.13
C ILE A 64 -6.73 -19.17 -13.33
N PRO A 65 -7.13 -18.85 -14.56
CA PRO A 65 -8.06 -17.75 -14.83
C PRO A 65 -9.51 -18.05 -14.45
N ALA A 66 -9.84 -19.32 -14.17
CA ALA A 66 -11.17 -19.72 -13.75
C ALA A 66 -11.50 -19.21 -12.31
N PRO A 67 -12.76 -18.84 -12.02
CA PRO A 67 -13.21 -18.34 -10.72
C PRO A 67 -13.39 -19.50 -9.72
N LEU A 68 -12.29 -20.07 -9.23
CA LEU A 68 -12.29 -21.23 -8.33
C LEU A 68 -12.48 -20.88 -6.84
N TYR A 69 -12.55 -19.60 -6.50
CA TYR A 69 -12.71 -19.13 -5.13
C TYR A 69 -13.90 -18.18 -5.00
N ALA A 70 -14.88 -18.54 -4.19
CA ALA A 70 -16.03 -17.69 -3.89
C ALA A 70 -15.74 -16.82 -2.66
N TYR A 71 -15.62 -15.50 -2.86
CA TYR A 71 -15.45 -14.54 -1.79
C TYR A 71 -16.81 -14.04 -1.30
N PHE A 72 -17.21 -14.43 -0.09
CA PHE A 72 -18.46 -13.96 0.51
C PHE A 72 -18.27 -12.56 1.13
N VAL A 73 -19.00 -11.58 0.60
CA VAL A 73 -18.97 -10.20 1.11
C VAL A 73 -19.90 -10.11 2.34
N ASN A 74 -19.30 -10.11 3.52
CA ASN A 74 -20.04 -9.93 4.78
C ASN A 74 -20.19 -8.43 5.08
N SER A 75 -21.45 -7.97 5.22
CA SER A 75 -21.76 -6.58 5.58
C SER A 75 -21.24 -6.18 6.99
N ALA A 76 -21.10 -7.15 7.90
CA ALA A 76 -20.53 -6.99 9.23
C ALA A 76 -19.01 -7.21 9.28
N GLY A 77 -18.39 -7.48 8.12
CA GLY A 77 -16.96 -7.77 8.01
C GLY A 77 -16.08 -6.60 8.44
N ILE A 78 -14.84 -6.92 8.79
CA ILE A 78 -13.82 -5.95 9.28
C ILE A 78 -13.62 -4.79 8.28
N SER A 79 -13.62 -5.08 6.98
CA SER A 79 -13.45 -4.07 5.92
C SER A 79 -14.58 -3.05 5.84
N LYS A 80 -15.78 -3.39 6.35
CA LYS A 80 -16.97 -2.53 6.34
C LYS A 80 -17.14 -1.70 7.62
N LYS A 81 -16.34 -1.98 8.65
CA LYS A 81 -16.39 -1.21 9.91
C LYS A 81 -15.89 0.22 9.71
N PRO A 82 -16.37 1.19 10.52
CA PRO A 82 -15.83 2.54 10.55
C PRO A 82 -14.32 2.55 10.69
N TRP A 83 -13.68 3.64 10.25
CA TRP A 83 -12.23 3.77 10.34
C TRP A 83 -11.76 3.74 11.81
N ILE A 84 -10.72 2.96 12.08
CA ILE A 84 -10.11 2.81 13.41
C ILE A 84 -8.58 2.95 13.29
N PRO A 85 -7.88 3.46 14.34
CA PRO A 85 -6.42 3.64 14.32
C PRO A 85 -5.63 2.36 14.00
N LYS A 86 -6.17 1.18 14.32
CA LYS A 86 -5.53 -0.10 14.04
C LYS A 86 -5.33 -0.38 12.54
N ARG A 87 -6.07 0.30 11.66
CA ARG A 87 -5.82 0.25 10.21
C ARG A 87 -4.42 0.75 9.82
N LEU A 88 -3.76 1.53 10.70
CA LEU A 88 -2.38 2.00 10.49
C LEU A 88 -1.34 0.88 10.59
N ASP A 89 -1.70 -0.34 11.02
CA ASP A 89 -0.84 -1.51 10.90
C ASP A 89 -0.39 -1.73 9.44
N ALA A 90 -1.21 -1.34 8.46
CA ALA A 90 -0.84 -1.35 7.04
C ALA A 90 0.44 -0.55 6.74
N TRP A 91 0.65 0.57 7.43
CA TRP A 91 1.83 1.41 7.21
C TRP A 91 3.11 0.71 7.66
N GLU A 92 3.06 -0.01 8.79
CA GLU A 92 4.16 -0.85 9.24
C GLU A 92 4.47 -1.95 8.22
N ALA A 93 3.43 -2.60 7.68
CA ALA A 93 3.62 -3.61 6.63
C ALA A 93 4.26 -3.01 5.37
N PHE A 94 3.82 -1.83 4.95
CA PHE A 94 4.36 -1.14 3.77
C PHE A 94 5.80 -0.67 3.97
N ASP A 95 6.16 -0.22 5.18
CA ASP A 95 7.55 0.08 5.53
C ASP A 95 8.44 -1.16 5.40
N GLN A 96 7.97 -2.32 5.90
CA GLN A 96 8.68 -3.60 5.76
C GLN A 96 8.81 -4.05 4.31
N GLN A 97 7.78 -3.84 3.47
CA GLN A 97 7.84 -4.13 2.04
C GLN A 97 8.86 -3.23 1.33
N LEU A 98 8.90 -1.93 1.65
CA LEU A 98 9.90 -1.02 1.08
C LEU A 98 11.33 -1.39 1.45
N VAL A 99 11.56 -1.81 2.71
CA VAL A 99 12.88 -2.34 3.12
C VAL A 99 13.23 -3.56 2.28
N PHE A 100 12.33 -4.53 2.15
CA PHE A 100 12.54 -5.74 1.37
C PHE A 100 12.87 -5.45 -0.11
N PHE A 101 12.12 -4.55 -0.75
CA PHE A 101 12.38 -4.20 -2.16
C PHE A 101 13.68 -3.40 -2.34
N ARG A 102 14.09 -2.61 -1.34
CA ARG A 102 15.41 -1.96 -1.34
C ARG A 102 16.55 -2.96 -1.19
N GLU A 103 16.40 -3.96 -0.33
CA GLU A 103 17.37 -5.07 -0.20
C GLU A 103 17.52 -5.86 -1.50
N MET A 104 16.42 -6.02 -2.26
CA MET A 104 16.46 -6.62 -3.60
C MET A 104 17.11 -5.71 -4.66
N GLY A 105 17.24 -4.41 -4.40
CA GLY A 105 17.74 -3.42 -5.38
C GLY A 105 16.80 -3.15 -6.55
N ASP A 106 15.51 -3.55 -6.47
CA ASP A 106 14.55 -3.39 -7.55
C ASP A 106 13.85 -2.03 -7.49
N ARG A 107 14.30 -1.10 -8.30
CA ARG A 107 13.81 0.28 -8.33
C ARG A 107 12.33 0.38 -8.72
N ASP A 108 11.86 -0.45 -9.65
CA ASP A 108 10.47 -0.40 -10.10
C ASP A 108 9.52 -0.80 -8.97
N LEU A 109 9.87 -1.86 -8.21
CA LEU A 109 9.10 -2.29 -7.04
C LEU A 109 9.11 -1.24 -5.93
N ILE A 110 10.24 -0.57 -5.69
CA ILE A 110 10.35 0.50 -4.70
C ILE A 110 9.41 1.66 -5.10
N GLN A 111 9.47 2.11 -6.35
CA GLN A 111 8.64 3.20 -6.85
C GLN A 111 7.17 2.83 -6.83
N TYR A 112 6.82 1.63 -7.29
CA TYR A 112 5.46 1.11 -7.28
C TYR A 112 4.90 1.07 -5.84
N ARG A 113 5.64 0.45 -4.90
CA ARG A 113 5.19 0.34 -3.50
C ARG A 113 5.08 1.70 -2.83
N MET A 114 6.02 2.61 -3.05
CA MET A 114 5.99 3.95 -2.49
C MET A 114 4.76 4.73 -2.95
N ARG A 115 4.37 4.62 -4.22
CA ARG A 115 3.14 5.24 -4.76
C ARG A 115 1.90 4.67 -4.07
N GLN A 116 1.76 3.34 -4.02
CA GLN A 116 0.65 2.66 -3.37
C GLN A 116 0.55 3.04 -1.87
N TYR A 117 1.70 3.16 -1.20
CA TYR A 117 1.76 3.56 0.20
C TYR A 117 1.24 4.99 0.38
N LEU A 118 1.69 5.91 -0.45
CA LEU A 118 1.28 7.31 -0.37
C LEU A 118 -0.22 7.46 -0.63
N GLU A 119 -0.75 6.79 -1.65
CA GLU A 119 -2.18 6.77 -1.97
C GLU A 119 -3.01 6.20 -0.81
N ASN A 120 -2.58 5.08 -0.24
CA ASN A 120 -3.21 4.49 0.94
C ASN A 120 -3.17 5.44 2.15
N ALA A 121 -2.02 6.07 2.40
CA ALA A 121 -1.86 6.97 3.54
C ALA A 121 -2.79 8.19 3.45
N VAL A 122 -2.95 8.77 2.26
CA VAL A 122 -3.90 9.85 2.01
C VAL A 122 -5.34 9.37 2.14
N GLY A 123 -5.68 8.22 1.54
CA GLY A 123 -7.02 7.64 1.65
C GLY A 123 -7.41 7.32 3.10
N TYR A 124 -6.48 6.79 3.89
CA TYR A 124 -6.73 6.55 5.32
C TYR A 124 -6.90 7.84 6.13
N TYR A 125 -6.14 8.88 5.79
CA TYR A 125 -6.30 10.20 6.40
C TYR A 125 -7.69 10.79 6.09
N ASP A 126 -8.16 10.66 4.86
CA ASP A 126 -9.50 11.12 4.46
C ASP A 126 -10.60 10.32 5.14
N ALA A 127 -10.46 9.00 5.20
CA ALA A 127 -11.41 8.14 5.90
C ALA A 127 -11.47 8.46 7.40
N ALA A 128 -10.34 8.78 8.04
CA ALA A 128 -10.29 9.18 9.44
C ALA A 128 -10.92 10.57 9.68
N LEU A 129 -10.77 11.50 8.73
CA LEU A 129 -11.43 12.81 8.77
C LEU A 129 -12.95 12.70 8.64
N ALA A 130 -13.42 11.77 7.81
CA ALA A 130 -14.84 11.53 7.57
C ALA A 130 -15.50 10.60 8.62
N ALA A 131 -14.71 10.05 9.55
CA ALA A 131 -15.24 9.14 10.57
C ALA A 131 -16.17 9.86 11.55
N PRO A 132 -17.25 9.23 12.03
CA PRO A 132 -18.19 9.83 12.98
C PRO A 132 -17.51 10.34 14.27
N ASN A 133 -16.42 9.70 14.69
CA ASN A 133 -15.61 10.05 15.85
C ASN A 133 -14.35 10.86 15.51
N ALA A 134 -14.33 11.60 14.40
CA ALA A 134 -13.15 12.35 13.94
C ALA A 134 -12.57 13.32 14.99
N GLN A 135 -13.41 13.85 15.89
CA GLN A 135 -12.97 14.72 16.97
C GLN A 135 -12.03 14.00 17.97
N GLU A 136 -12.33 12.74 18.28
CA GLU A 136 -11.50 11.88 19.13
C GLU A 136 -10.21 11.49 18.43
N LEU A 137 -10.24 11.41 17.10
CA LEU A 137 -9.10 11.05 16.27
C LEU A 137 -8.10 12.19 16.01
N LYS A 138 -8.34 13.42 16.51
CA LYS A 138 -7.43 14.56 16.30
C LYS A 138 -5.94 14.27 16.58
N PRO A 139 -5.55 13.58 17.66
CA PRO A 139 -4.15 13.24 17.91
C PRO A 139 -3.59 12.30 16.84
N VAL A 140 -4.40 11.32 16.40
CA VAL A 140 -4.03 10.36 15.34
C VAL A 140 -3.89 11.09 14.01
N LEU A 141 -4.84 11.94 13.64
CA LEU A 141 -4.79 12.74 12.40
C LEU A 141 -3.54 13.63 12.32
N ARG A 142 -3.09 14.20 13.45
CA ARG A 142 -1.84 14.98 13.50
C ARG A 142 -0.62 14.09 13.20
N LYS A 143 -0.57 12.86 13.75
CA LYS A 143 0.49 11.88 13.47
C LYS A 143 0.46 11.46 12.02
N MET A 144 -0.73 11.15 11.49
CA MET A 144 -0.91 10.78 10.09
C MET A 144 -0.43 11.90 9.15
N LYS A 145 -0.82 13.14 9.39
CA LYS A 145 -0.36 14.30 8.60
C LYS A 145 1.16 14.46 8.61
N LYS A 146 1.80 14.25 9.77
CA LYS A 146 3.27 14.28 9.88
C LYS A 146 3.90 13.15 9.06
N HIS A 147 3.35 11.96 9.14
CA HIS A 147 3.81 10.78 8.41
C HIS A 147 3.66 10.95 6.88
N ILE A 148 2.50 11.42 6.41
CA ILE A 148 2.27 11.70 4.98
C ILE A 148 3.29 12.72 4.46
N ARG A 149 3.59 13.78 5.22
CA ARG A 149 4.64 14.74 4.86
C ARG A 149 6.02 14.10 4.74
N HIS A 150 6.31 13.12 5.58
CA HIS A 150 7.55 12.33 5.48
C HIS A 150 7.54 11.49 4.20
N LEU A 151 6.47 10.73 3.95
CA LEU A 151 6.33 9.91 2.74
C LEU A 151 6.45 10.74 1.45
N ILE A 152 5.84 11.93 1.40
CA ILE A 152 5.98 12.85 0.25
C ILE A 152 7.45 13.23 0.01
N ARG A 153 8.25 13.46 1.06
CA ARG A 153 9.68 13.76 0.91
C ARG A 153 10.46 12.55 0.40
N GLU A 154 10.19 11.37 0.95
CA GLU A 154 10.83 10.12 0.50
C GLU A 154 10.44 9.77 -0.95
N SER A 155 9.17 9.91 -1.31
CA SER A 155 8.69 9.69 -2.69
C SER A 155 9.40 10.56 -3.72
N ARG A 156 9.79 11.78 -3.35
CA ARG A 156 10.58 12.67 -4.22
C ARG A 156 12.00 12.17 -4.42
N LYS A 157 12.63 11.62 -3.38
CA LYS A 157 13.98 11.04 -3.48
C LYS A 157 13.98 9.83 -4.41
N GLU A 158 12.94 9.03 -4.33
CA GLU A 158 12.74 7.85 -5.19
C GLU A 158 12.19 8.21 -6.60
N GLN A 159 12.01 9.49 -6.90
CA GLN A 159 11.47 9.99 -8.17
C GLN A 159 10.07 9.43 -8.52
N VAL A 160 9.26 9.14 -7.52
CA VAL A 160 7.89 8.63 -7.67
C VAL A 160 6.92 9.78 -7.98
N LEU A 161 7.13 10.96 -7.39
CA LEU A 161 6.29 12.12 -7.54
C LEU A 161 6.76 12.99 -8.70
N SER A 162 5.88 13.21 -9.69
CA SER A 162 6.06 14.26 -10.68
C SER A 162 5.39 15.55 -10.21
N PHE A 163 5.94 16.71 -10.59
CA PHE A 163 5.43 18.02 -10.15
C PHE A 163 3.94 18.26 -10.49
N TRP A 164 3.45 17.68 -11.57
CA TRP A 164 2.10 17.94 -12.06
C TRP A 164 1.03 17.00 -11.52
N ILE A 165 1.37 15.72 -11.32
CA ILE A 165 0.39 14.69 -10.91
C ILE A 165 0.04 14.83 -9.42
N ASP A 166 0.96 15.36 -8.62
CA ASP A 166 0.83 15.38 -7.17
C ASP A 166 0.63 16.80 -6.61
N TYR A 167 0.25 17.77 -7.47
CA TYR A 167 0.05 19.17 -7.09
C TYR A 167 -0.97 19.32 -5.95
N ASP A 168 -2.12 18.68 -6.05
CA ASP A 168 -3.18 18.77 -5.04
C ASP A 168 -2.74 18.16 -3.71
N MET A 169 -2.03 17.05 -3.75
CA MET A 169 -1.44 16.41 -2.56
C MET A 169 -0.42 17.32 -1.90
N LEU A 170 0.48 17.92 -2.69
CA LEU A 170 1.48 18.87 -2.17
C LEU A 170 0.82 20.12 -1.60
N HIS A 171 -0.18 20.67 -2.27
CA HIS A 171 -0.92 21.83 -1.80
C HIS A 171 -1.62 21.54 -0.46
N ARG A 172 -2.25 20.38 -0.33
CA ARG A 172 -2.97 19.96 0.87
C ARG A 172 -2.06 19.76 2.09
N PHE A 173 -0.88 19.17 1.90
CA PHE A 173 0.02 18.83 3.01
C PHE A 173 1.16 19.83 3.23
N PHE A 174 1.46 20.70 2.25
CA PHE A 174 2.49 21.75 2.32
C PHE A 174 2.00 23.11 1.78
N PRO A 175 0.94 23.70 2.35
CA PRO A 175 0.31 24.90 1.77
C PRO A 175 1.28 26.10 1.68
N VAL A 176 2.13 26.32 2.68
CA VAL A 176 3.08 27.45 2.69
C VAL A 176 4.14 27.31 1.60
N ARG A 177 4.64 26.11 1.39
CA ARG A 177 5.65 25.85 0.33
C ARG A 177 5.06 26.00 -1.05
N MET A 178 3.80 25.67 -1.23
CA MET A 178 3.08 25.85 -2.49
C MET A 178 2.81 27.32 -2.78
N TRP A 179 2.53 28.14 -1.75
CA TRP A 179 2.40 29.58 -1.91
C TRP A 179 3.71 30.20 -2.44
N LEU A 180 4.86 29.81 -1.89
CA LEU A 180 6.17 30.24 -2.40
C LEU A 180 6.39 29.83 -3.86
N LEU A 181 6.05 28.60 -4.24
CA LEU A 181 6.19 28.12 -5.62
C LEU A 181 5.24 28.86 -6.58
N ARG A 182 4.02 29.23 -6.16
CA ARG A 182 3.11 30.08 -6.91
C ARG A 182 3.70 31.48 -7.12
N PHE A 183 4.21 32.08 -6.06
CA PHE A 183 4.84 33.40 -6.10
C PHE A 183 6.03 33.44 -7.08
N TYR A 184 6.90 32.42 -7.04
CA TYR A 184 8.01 32.31 -7.99
C TYR A 184 7.53 32.13 -9.43
N ARG A 185 6.52 31.33 -9.67
CA ARG A 185 5.99 31.10 -11.02
C ARG A 185 5.31 32.32 -11.64
N GLU A 186 4.67 33.15 -10.84
CA GLU A 186 4.00 34.39 -11.31
C GLU A 186 5.02 35.51 -11.56
N ARG A 187 6.15 35.50 -10.89
CA ARG A 187 7.16 36.57 -11.00
C ARG A 187 8.25 36.31 -12.06
N PHE A 188 8.40 35.07 -12.52
CA PHE A 188 9.44 34.68 -13.49
C PHE A 188 8.83 34.08 -14.78
N ARG A 189 7.60 34.39 -15.08
CA ARG A 189 7.00 34.31 -16.40
C ARG A 189 7.06 35.66 -17.08
#